data_c52c86cab75af77c30bdb930f0cc5793
#
_entry.id   c52c86cab75af77c30bdb930f0cc5793
#
_cell.length_a   1.000
_cell.length_b   1.000
_cell.length_c   1.000
_cell.angle_alpha   90.00
_cell.angle_beta   90.00
_cell.angle_gamma   90.00
#
_symmetry.space_group_name_H-M   'P 1'
#
loop_
_entity.id
_entity.type
_entity.pdbx_description
1 polymer ?
#
loop_
_entity_poly.entity_id
_entity_poly.type
_entity_poly.pdbx_seq_one_letter_code
_entity_poly.pdbx_strand_id
1 'polypeptide(L)'
;MRLDHISYAATHDQLVDVVQRIGSRIGSAFTDGGIHPRFGTRNFTLALKNGHYLEVVCPLDHPAADASAFGRVVSQRANEGGGWLTWVVSTDDLSPIENRLGRQAIDGSRKRPDGSELKWKQLGVLGTLNDSQLPFFIQWMSSDHPSTDGKAVAEIVKIEISGDEKTIEERLGSDLSKAFDGVEIQWVDPAVNDGETGLVAVHLATPNGVVRLD
;
A
#
# COMPACT_ATOMS: atom_id res chain seq x y z
N MET A 1 -7.79 -12.15 7.18
CA MET A 1 -6.86 -11.15 6.61
C MET A 1 -6.74 -11.39 5.12
N ARG A 2 -6.59 -10.33 4.34
CA ARG A 2 -6.39 -10.38 2.88
C ARG A 2 -5.46 -9.24 2.46
N LEU A 3 -4.81 -9.37 1.31
CA LEU A 3 -4.13 -8.24 0.69
C LEU A 3 -5.17 -7.17 0.36
N ASP A 4 -4.95 -5.95 0.77
CA ASP A 4 -5.85 -4.82 0.52
C ASP A 4 -5.37 -3.99 -0.67
N HIS A 5 -4.17 -3.46 -0.54
CA HIS A 5 -3.56 -2.66 -1.59
C HIS A 5 -2.04 -2.63 -1.49
N ILE A 6 -1.45 -2.07 -2.51
CA ILE A 6 -0.02 -1.82 -2.59
C ILE A 6 0.19 -0.34 -2.86
N SER A 7 1.08 0.28 -2.06
CA SER A 7 1.38 1.70 -2.14
C SER A 7 2.73 1.96 -2.79
N TYR A 8 2.76 2.99 -3.62
CA TYR A 8 3.95 3.55 -4.28
C TYR A 8 4.12 5.00 -3.83
N ALA A 9 5.28 5.37 -3.32
CA ALA A 9 5.57 6.75 -2.92
C ALA A 9 6.20 7.53 -4.07
N ALA A 10 5.80 8.78 -4.21
CA ALA A 10 6.38 9.74 -5.14
C ALA A 10 6.47 11.11 -4.49
N THR A 11 7.34 11.99 -4.99
CA THR A 11 7.30 13.40 -4.65
C THR A 11 6.10 14.06 -5.33
N HIS A 12 5.72 15.25 -4.86
CA HIS A 12 4.62 16.00 -5.48
C HIS A 12 4.85 16.24 -6.98
N ASP A 13 6.08 16.56 -7.36
CA ASP A 13 6.45 16.85 -8.74
C ASP A 13 6.45 15.60 -9.63
N GLN A 14 6.76 14.45 -9.08
CA GLN A 14 6.77 13.15 -9.80
C GLN A 14 5.40 12.49 -9.89
N LEU A 15 4.43 12.91 -9.07
CA LEU A 15 3.16 12.22 -8.87
C LEU A 15 2.42 11.95 -10.19
N VAL A 16 2.29 12.97 -11.04
CA VAL A 16 1.54 12.87 -12.32
C VAL A 16 2.24 11.89 -13.27
N ASP A 17 3.57 11.99 -13.39
CA ASP A 17 4.35 11.13 -14.27
C ASP A 17 4.30 9.66 -13.83
N VAL A 18 4.38 9.40 -12.51
CA VAL A 18 4.25 8.04 -11.95
C VAL A 18 2.86 7.47 -12.23
N VAL A 19 1.81 8.24 -11.98
CA VAL A 19 0.41 7.84 -12.22
C VAL A 19 0.19 7.52 -13.71
N GLN A 20 0.68 8.36 -14.62
CA GLN A 20 0.57 8.13 -16.06
C GLN A 20 1.38 6.91 -16.52
N ARG A 21 2.61 6.76 -16.04
CA ARG A 21 3.50 5.65 -16.37
C ARG A 21 2.90 4.31 -15.95
N ILE A 22 2.47 4.18 -14.71
CA ILE A 22 1.88 2.94 -14.18
C ILE A 22 0.54 2.67 -14.88
N GLY A 23 -0.35 3.67 -14.98
CA GLY A 23 -1.65 3.53 -15.62
C GLY A 23 -1.57 3.08 -17.07
N SER A 24 -0.63 3.64 -17.84
CA SER A 24 -0.40 3.27 -19.23
C SER A 24 0.07 1.82 -19.39
N ARG A 25 0.95 1.35 -18.50
CA ARG A 25 1.42 -0.05 -18.51
C ARG A 25 0.31 -1.05 -18.21
N ILE A 26 -0.63 -0.67 -17.35
CA ILE A 26 -1.78 -1.51 -16.96
C ILE A 26 -2.93 -1.41 -17.98
N GLY A 27 -3.01 -0.29 -18.72
CA GLY A 27 -4.14 0.04 -19.58
C GLY A 27 -5.37 0.52 -18.80
N SER A 28 -5.14 1.20 -17.67
CA SER A 28 -6.19 1.78 -16.81
C SER A 28 -5.75 3.12 -16.23
N ALA A 29 -6.71 3.98 -15.89
CA ALA A 29 -6.44 5.27 -15.31
C ALA A 29 -6.60 5.24 -13.79
N PHE A 30 -5.73 5.98 -13.11
CA PHE A 30 -5.90 6.30 -11.69
C PHE A 30 -7.02 7.33 -11.49
N THR A 31 -7.69 7.22 -10.38
CA THR A 31 -8.69 8.19 -9.89
C THR A 31 -8.04 9.04 -8.80
N ASP A 32 -8.32 10.34 -8.77
CA ASP A 32 -7.88 11.20 -7.67
C ASP A 32 -8.56 10.72 -6.38
N GLY A 33 -7.75 10.17 -5.49
CA GLY A 33 -8.22 9.66 -4.21
C GLY A 33 -8.49 10.76 -3.19
N GLY A 34 -7.83 11.91 -3.34
CA GLY A 34 -8.00 13.05 -2.44
C GLY A 34 -6.90 13.17 -1.39
N ILE A 35 -7.25 13.75 -0.25
CA ILE A 35 -6.32 14.14 0.81
C ILE A 35 -6.57 13.32 2.06
N HIS A 36 -5.47 12.95 2.74
CA HIS A 36 -5.46 12.41 4.10
C HIS A 36 -5.11 13.54 5.09
N PRO A 37 -6.09 14.27 5.64
CA PRO A 37 -5.80 15.49 6.41
C PRO A 37 -4.94 15.24 7.65
N ARG A 38 -5.18 14.10 8.33
CA ARG A 38 -4.44 13.70 9.53
C ARG A 38 -2.98 13.35 9.24
N PHE A 39 -2.69 12.88 8.03
CA PHE A 39 -1.37 12.39 7.67
C PHE A 39 -0.56 13.35 6.82
N GLY A 40 -1.18 14.43 6.33
CA GLY A 40 -0.52 15.40 5.46
C GLY A 40 -0.06 14.78 4.13
N THR A 41 -0.85 13.87 3.57
CA THR A 41 -0.57 13.20 2.30
C THR A 41 -1.77 13.28 1.36
N ARG A 42 -1.55 13.09 0.06
CA ARG A 42 -2.60 12.85 -0.92
C ARG A 42 -2.27 11.64 -1.78
N ASN A 43 -3.28 11.04 -2.37
CA ASN A 43 -3.09 9.88 -3.21
C ASN A 43 -3.91 9.90 -4.50
N PHE A 44 -3.48 9.03 -5.43
CA PHE A 44 -4.27 8.52 -6.53
C PHE A 44 -4.44 7.02 -6.36
N THR A 45 -5.61 6.49 -6.71
CA THR A 45 -5.92 5.07 -6.57
C THR A 45 -6.33 4.47 -7.91
N LEU A 46 -5.93 3.22 -8.17
CA LEU A 46 -6.32 2.46 -9.34
C LEU A 46 -7.00 1.17 -8.89
N ALA A 47 -8.30 1.06 -9.16
CA ALA A 47 -9.10 -0.10 -8.81
C ALA A 47 -8.60 -1.36 -9.53
N LEU A 48 -8.47 -2.46 -8.79
CA LEU A 48 -8.10 -3.78 -9.28
C LEU A 48 -9.19 -4.79 -8.95
N LYS A 49 -9.18 -5.92 -9.65
CA LYS A 49 -10.07 -7.04 -9.36
C LYS A 49 -9.83 -7.58 -7.95
N ASN A 50 -10.74 -8.41 -7.49
CA ASN A 50 -10.68 -9.10 -6.19
C ASN A 50 -10.69 -8.17 -4.97
N GLY A 51 -11.15 -6.92 -5.15
CA GLY A 51 -11.22 -5.93 -4.07
C GLY A 51 -9.87 -5.31 -3.71
N HIS A 52 -8.87 -5.41 -4.58
CA HIS A 52 -7.57 -4.76 -4.41
C HIS A 52 -7.51 -3.39 -5.10
N TYR A 53 -6.49 -2.60 -4.78
CA TYR A 53 -6.14 -1.41 -5.53
C TYR A 53 -4.64 -1.10 -5.46
N LEU A 54 -4.15 -0.29 -6.38
CA LEU A 54 -2.86 0.37 -6.26
C LEU A 54 -3.07 1.78 -5.74
N GLU A 55 -2.16 2.24 -4.90
CA GLU A 55 -2.08 3.60 -4.43
C GLU A 55 -0.78 4.24 -4.90
N VAL A 56 -0.83 5.43 -5.46
CA VAL A 56 0.33 6.32 -5.58
C VAL A 56 0.12 7.47 -4.62
N VAL A 57 1.01 7.62 -3.65
CA VAL A 57 0.88 8.58 -2.56
C VAL A 57 2.06 9.54 -2.51
N CYS A 58 1.79 10.81 -2.22
CA CYS A 58 2.84 11.81 -2.01
C CYS A 58 2.61 12.60 -0.71
N PRO A 59 3.67 13.11 -0.08
CA PRO A 59 3.53 14.04 1.03
C PRO A 59 3.05 15.40 0.53
N LEU A 60 2.32 16.11 1.37
CA LEU A 60 1.97 17.51 1.18
C LEU A 60 2.97 18.39 1.93
N ASP A 61 3.16 19.62 1.46
CA ASP A 61 3.85 20.66 2.21
C ASP A 61 2.94 21.13 3.37
N HIS A 62 2.85 20.30 4.40
CA HIS A 62 1.96 20.53 5.53
C HIS A 62 2.54 19.88 6.80
N PRO A 63 2.51 20.54 7.97
CA PRO A 63 3.08 20.02 9.22
C PRO A 63 2.58 18.63 9.63
N ALA A 64 1.38 18.23 9.21
CA ALA A 64 0.86 16.89 9.48
C ALA A 64 1.68 15.78 8.81
N ALA A 65 2.39 16.06 7.71
CA ALA A 65 3.27 15.09 7.06
C ALA A 65 4.41 14.68 8.02
N ASP A 66 5.06 15.64 8.66
CA ASP A 66 6.14 15.37 9.61
C ASP A 66 5.63 14.85 10.95
N ALA A 67 4.45 15.28 11.38
CA ALA A 67 3.87 14.90 12.66
C ALA A 67 3.30 13.48 12.70
N SER A 68 2.90 12.94 11.56
CA SER A 68 2.27 11.61 11.48
C SER A 68 3.27 10.51 11.09
N ALA A 69 3.02 9.28 11.58
CA ALA A 69 3.83 8.12 11.19
C ALA A 69 3.75 7.87 9.69
N PHE A 70 2.54 7.86 9.11
CA PHE A 70 2.34 7.59 7.68
C PHE A 70 2.96 8.69 6.81
N GLY A 71 2.79 9.96 7.18
CA GLY A 71 3.41 11.07 6.46
C GLY A 71 4.93 10.94 6.40
N ARG A 72 5.58 10.60 7.54
CA ARG A 72 7.04 10.37 7.59
C ARG A 72 7.50 9.22 6.70
N VAL A 73 6.79 8.07 6.72
CA VAL A 73 7.10 6.92 5.86
C VAL A 73 7.03 7.33 4.39
N VAL A 74 5.96 8.03 4.00
CA VAL A 74 5.78 8.52 2.62
C VAL A 74 6.86 9.53 2.25
N SER A 75 7.13 10.52 3.11
CA SER A 75 8.14 11.56 2.87
C SER A 75 9.54 10.98 2.73
N GLN A 76 9.91 10.05 3.60
CA GLN A 76 11.22 9.39 3.53
C GLN A 76 11.39 8.67 2.20
N ARG A 77 10.46 7.77 1.83
CA ARG A 77 10.56 7.01 0.59
C ARG A 77 10.53 7.89 -0.65
N ALA A 78 9.68 8.93 -0.66
CA ALA A 78 9.63 9.89 -1.75
C ALA A 78 10.96 10.63 -1.94
N ASN A 79 11.61 11.06 -0.85
CA ASN A 79 12.90 11.75 -0.88
C ASN A 79 14.08 10.83 -1.25
N GLU A 80 13.97 9.53 -1.06
CA GLU A 80 14.92 8.50 -1.50
C GLU A 80 14.75 8.12 -2.99
N GLY A 81 13.97 8.88 -3.75
CA GLY A 81 13.75 8.67 -5.18
C GLY A 81 12.40 8.08 -5.54
N GLY A 82 11.53 7.84 -4.55
CA GLY A 82 10.24 7.20 -4.74
C GLY A 82 10.33 5.68 -4.90
N GLY A 83 9.24 5.05 -5.32
CA GLY A 83 9.17 3.61 -5.52
C GLY A 83 8.15 2.91 -4.64
N TRP A 84 8.18 1.59 -4.66
CA TRP A 84 7.30 0.81 -3.79
C TRP A 84 7.54 1.18 -2.33
N LEU A 85 6.44 1.46 -1.64
CA LEU A 85 6.45 1.91 -0.26
C LEU A 85 6.17 0.75 0.69
N THR A 86 5.07 0.07 0.47
CA THR A 86 4.58 -1.01 1.34
C THR A 86 3.42 -1.74 0.70
N TRP A 87 3.07 -2.87 1.27
CA TRP A 87 1.85 -3.59 1.01
C TRP A 87 0.99 -3.60 2.28
N VAL A 88 -0.32 -3.63 2.10
CA VAL A 88 -1.28 -3.41 3.18
C VAL A 88 -2.22 -4.59 3.29
N VAL A 89 -2.43 -5.05 4.50
CA VAL A 89 -3.29 -6.19 4.82
C VAL A 89 -4.55 -5.71 5.54
N SER A 90 -5.72 -6.04 5.01
CA SER A 90 -6.98 -5.73 5.68
C SER A 90 -7.49 -6.87 6.55
N THR A 91 -8.20 -6.49 7.60
CA THR A 91 -8.90 -7.38 8.52
C THR A 91 -10.17 -6.71 9.03
N ASP A 92 -11.16 -7.50 9.40
CA ASP A 92 -12.40 -7.01 10.02
C ASP A 92 -12.24 -6.70 11.51
N ASP A 93 -11.14 -7.18 12.14
CA ASP A 93 -10.81 -6.91 13.55
C ASP A 93 -9.30 -6.75 13.74
N LEU A 94 -8.88 -5.58 14.22
CA LEU A 94 -7.48 -5.28 14.54
C LEU A 94 -7.07 -5.72 15.96
N SER A 95 -8.02 -6.07 16.84
CA SER A 95 -7.73 -6.35 18.25
C SER A 95 -6.67 -7.46 18.46
N PRO A 96 -6.68 -8.59 17.73
CA PRO A 96 -5.62 -9.59 17.87
C PRO A 96 -4.24 -9.08 17.47
N ILE A 97 -4.19 -8.17 16.48
CA ILE A 97 -2.94 -7.59 15.98
C ILE A 97 -2.45 -6.50 16.93
N GLU A 98 -3.35 -5.70 17.51
CA GLU A 98 -3.01 -4.73 18.57
C GLU A 98 -2.33 -5.42 19.75
N ASN A 99 -2.90 -6.54 20.20
CA ASN A 99 -2.35 -7.33 21.28
C ASN A 99 -0.97 -7.90 20.95
N ARG A 100 -0.80 -8.44 19.73
CA ARG A 100 0.49 -9.00 19.28
C ARG A 100 1.56 -7.94 19.14
N LEU A 101 1.24 -6.78 18.58
CA LEU A 101 2.19 -5.69 18.36
C LEU A 101 2.38 -4.78 19.57
N GLY A 102 1.57 -4.94 20.63
CA GLY A 102 1.59 -4.09 21.83
C GLY A 102 1.30 -2.62 21.52
N ARG A 103 0.47 -2.34 20.53
CA ARG A 103 0.16 -0.99 20.04
C ARG A 103 -1.31 -0.87 19.69
N GLN A 104 -1.85 0.34 19.83
CA GLN A 104 -3.22 0.65 19.43
C GLN A 104 -3.28 1.12 17.97
N ALA A 105 -4.34 0.75 17.28
CA ALA A 105 -4.65 1.29 15.97
C ALA A 105 -5.00 2.78 16.07
N ILE A 106 -4.72 3.49 15.00
CA ILE A 106 -5.06 4.92 14.88
C ILE A 106 -6.10 5.12 13.78
N ASP A 107 -7.01 6.07 14.00
CA ASP A 107 -7.99 6.44 13.01
C ASP A 107 -7.32 7.16 11.83
N GLY A 108 -7.76 6.83 10.62
CA GLY A 108 -7.42 7.50 9.39
C GLY A 108 -8.67 7.93 8.64
N SER A 109 -8.54 8.95 7.83
CA SER A 109 -9.59 9.34 6.88
C SER A 109 -9.00 9.96 5.62
N ARG A 110 -9.77 9.87 4.55
CA ARG A 110 -9.47 10.48 3.25
C ARG A 110 -10.67 11.26 2.77
N LYS A 111 -10.47 12.53 2.42
CA LYS A 111 -11.48 13.35 1.77
C LYS A 111 -11.32 13.26 0.26
N ARG A 112 -12.34 12.76 -0.42
CA ARG A 112 -12.42 12.70 -1.87
C ARG A 112 -12.70 14.07 -2.47
N PRO A 113 -12.40 14.29 -3.77
CA PRO A 113 -12.72 15.55 -4.46
C PRO A 113 -14.22 15.91 -4.47
N ASP A 114 -15.12 14.93 -4.43
CA ASP A 114 -16.57 15.11 -4.34
C ASP A 114 -17.06 15.48 -2.94
N GLY A 115 -16.16 15.57 -1.95
CA GLY A 115 -16.45 15.89 -0.57
C GLY A 115 -16.83 14.70 0.31
N SER A 116 -16.99 13.50 -0.24
CA SER A 116 -17.22 12.29 0.55
C SER A 116 -15.95 11.90 1.35
N GLU A 117 -16.13 11.15 2.43
CA GLU A 117 -15.04 10.77 3.31
C GLU A 117 -15.01 9.27 3.51
N LEU A 118 -13.83 8.68 3.27
CA LEU A 118 -13.51 7.30 3.69
C LEU A 118 -12.87 7.32 5.06
N LYS A 119 -13.18 6.30 5.88
CA LYS A 119 -12.65 6.15 7.23
C LYS A 119 -12.13 4.73 7.45
N TRP A 120 -11.02 4.63 8.17
CA TRP A 120 -10.42 3.37 8.57
C TRP A 120 -9.67 3.50 9.89
N LYS A 121 -9.24 2.37 10.42
CA LYS A 121 -8.18 2.28 11.43
C LYS A 121 -6.94 1.66 10.80
N GLN A 122 -5.77 2.11 11.20
CA GLN A 122 -4.50 1.54 10.74
C GLN A 122 -3.56 1.24 11.90
N LEU A 123 -2.75 0.20 11.72
CA LEU A 123 -1.83 -0.30 12.73
C LEU A 123 -0.52 -0.78 12.11
N GLY A 124 0.59 -0.42 12.73
CA GLY A 124 1.88 -0.98 12.38
C GLY A 124 2.72 -0.20 11.38
N VAL A 125 2.25 0.96 10.92
CA VAL A 125 2.94 1.83 9.94
C VAL A 125 4.40 2.15 10.35
N LEU A 126 4.66 2.46 11.62
CA LEU A 126 6.03 2.73 12.09
C LEU A 126 7.00 1.54 11.93
N GLY A 127 6.48 0.32 11.86
CA GLY A 127 7.31 -0.85 11.61
C GLY A 127 7.97 -0.83 10.24
N THR A 128 7.28 -0.27 9.24
CA THR A 128 7.78 -0.21 7.86
C THR A 128 8.96 0.75 7.68
N LEU A 129 9.16 1.70 8.60
CA LEU A 129 10.36 2.55 8.62
C LEU A 129 11.63 1.80 9.01
N ASN A 130 11.49 0.79 9.87
CA ASN A 130 12.63 0.02 10.36
C ASN A 130 12.90 -1.22 9.51
N ASP A 131 11.85 -1.74 8.87
CA ASP A 131 11.91 -2.92 8.03
C ASP A 131 10.82 -2.82 6.95
N SER A 132 11.23 -2.49 5.74
CA SER A 132 10.37 -2.18 4.61
C SER A 132 9.67 -3.40 4.00
N GLN A 133 10.07 -4.64 4.37
CA GLN A 133 9.34 -5.84 3.99
C GLN A 133 8.01 -5.98 4.75
N LEU A 134 7.88 -5.36 5.93
CA LEU A 134 6.72 -5.52 6.78
C LEU A 134 5.47 -4.84 6.18
N PRO A 135 4.30 -5.51 6.23
CA PRO A 135 3.04 -4.85 5.98
C PRO A 135 2.61 -4.00 7.18
N PHE A 136 1.75 -3.04 6.91
CA PHE A 136 0.88 -2.54 7.95
C PHE A 136 -0.57 -3.01 7.74
N PHE A 137 -1.41 -2.81 8.74
CA PHE A 137 -2.76 -3.36 8.79
C PHE A 137 -3.80 -2.25 8.72
N ILE A 138 -4.92 -2.56 8.07
CA ILE A 138 -6.06 -1.65 7.95
C ILE A 138 -7.37 -2.38 8.28
N GLN A 139 -8.27 -1.65 8.93
CA GLN A 139 -9.67 -2.03 9.12
C GLN A 139 -10.54 -0.91 8.58
N TRP A 140 -11.29 -1.20 7.53
CA TRP A 140 -12.20 -0.24 6.93
C TRP A 140 -13.41 -0.01 7.82
N MET A 141 -13.76 1.26 8.02
CA MET A 141 -14.92 1.69 8.82
C MET A 141 -16.02 2.24 7.91
N SER A 142 -15.71 2.60 6.66
CA SER A 142 -16.64 2.98 5.62
C SER A 142 -17.09 1.74 4.84
N SER A 143 -18.30 1.76 4.30
CA SER A 143 -18.79 0.76 3.33
C SER A 143 -18.11 0.88 1.98
N ASP A 144 -17.76 2.09 1.58
CA ASP A 144 -17.06 2.38 0.35
C ASP A 144 -15.58 1.97 0.45
N HIS A 145 -15.02 1.53 -0.67
CA HIS A 145 -13.65 1.05 -0.75
C HIS A 145 -12.98 1.51 -2.05
N PRO A 146 -11.66 1.86 -2.05
CA PRO A 146 -10.98 2.36 -3.25
C PRO A 146 -10.97 1.39 -4.44
N SER A 147 -11.10 0.09 -4.21
CA SER A 147 -11.22 -0.90 -5.29
C SER A 147 -12.47 -0.74 -6.14
N THR A 148 -13.43 0.08 -5.69
CA THR A 148 -14.66 0.41 -6.44
C THR A 148 -14.59 1.78 -7.11
N ASP A 149 -13.48 2.52 -6.94
CA ASP A 149 -13.26 3.85 -7.50
C ASP A 149 -12.76 3.73 -8.96
N GLY A 150 -13.59 3.23 -9.85
CA GLY A 150 -13.27 3.07 -11.27
C GLY A 150 -13.44 1.65 -11.80
N LYS A 151 -12.90 1.40 -13.02
CA LYS A 151 -13.01 0.10 -13.67
C LYS A 151 -11.81 -0.78 -13.35
N ALA A 152 -12.03 -1.87 -12.64
CA ALA A 152 -11.02 -2.89 -12.36
C ALA A 152 -10.75 -3.76 -13.60
N VAL A 153 -9.66 -3.49 -14.34
CA VAL A 153 -9.28 -4.23 -15.55
C VAL A 153 -8.19 -5.26 -15.30
N ALA A 154 -7.42 -5.11 -14.23
CA ALA A 154 -6.29 -5.97 -13.89
C ALA A 154 -6.44 -6.56 -12.49
N GLU A 155 -5.64 -7.57 -12.18
CA GLU A 155 -5.55 -8.19 -10.85
C GLU A 155 -4.10 -8.41 -10.44
N ILE A 156 -3.81 -8.33 -9.14
CA ILE A 156 -2.50 -8.70 -8.60
C ILE A 156 -2.41 -10.22 -8.61
N VAL A 157 -1.43 -10.76 -9.32
CA VAL A 157 -1.21 -12.21 -9.38
C VAL A 157 0.04 -12.64 -8.59
N LYS A 158 1.01 -11.74 -8.44
CA LYS A 158 2.23 -12.00 -7.70
C LYS A 158 2.84 -10.70 -7.17
N ILE A 159 3.49 -10.78 -6.00
CA ILE A 159 4.38 -9.75 -5.47
C ILE A 159 5.76 -10.36 -5.23
N GLU A 160 6.81 -9.59 -5.51
CA GLU A 160 8.19 -9.93 -5.18
C GLU A 160 8.59 -9.13 -3.94
N ILE A 161 9.00 -9.84 -2.88
CA ILE A 161 9.44 -9.22 -1.62
C ILE A 161 10.88 -9.64 -1.34
N SER A 162 11.76 -8.65 -1.24
CA SER A 162 13.10 -8.85 -0.69
C SER A 162 12.99 -8.93 0.82
N GLY A 163 13.31 -10.10 1.38
CA GLY A 163 13.15 -10.32 2.81
C GLY A 163 13.02 -11.78 3.21
N ASP A 164 12.40 -12.00 4.38
CA ASP A 164 12.27 -13.30 5.03
C ASP A 164 10.80 -13.65 5.33
N GLU A 165 10.37 -14.78 4.81
CA GLU A 165 9.00 -15.32 4.96
C GLU A 165 8.59 -15.43 6.43
N LYS A 166 9.48 -15.97 7.27
CA LYS A 166 9.20 -16.18 8.69
C LYS A 166 8.94 -14.88 9.44
N THR A 167 9.70 -13.83 9.13
CA THR A 167 9.50 -12.49 9.69
C THR A 167 8.10 -11.96 9.35
N ILE A 168 7.63 -12.21 8.13
CA ILE A 168 6.30 -11.78 7.71
C ILE A 168 5.20 -12.62 8.38
N GLU A 169 5.38 -13.94 8.47
CA GLU A 169 4.42 -14.81 9.18
C GLU A 169 4.28 -14.43 10.66
N GLU A 170 5.38 -14.13 11.33
CA GLU A 170 5.37 -13.62 12.71
C GLU A 170 4.61 -12.28 12.79
N ARG A 171 4.83 -11.40 11.81
CA ARG A 171 4.13 -10.12 11.70
C ARG A 171 2.63 -10.27 11.50
N LEU A 172 2.22 -11.17 10.60
CA LEU A 172 0.84 -11.48 10.32
C LEU A 172 0.17 -12.29 11.46
N GLY A 173 0.95 -13.09 12.18
CA GLY A 173 0.45 -14.06 13.17
C GLY A 173 -0.32 -15.19 12.51
N SER A 174 0.00 -15.50 11.27
CA SER A 174 -0.59 -16.58 10.49
C SER A 174 0.34 -17.00 9.37
N ASP A 175 0.22 -18.24 8.93
CA ASP A 175 0.85 -18.77 7.74
C ASP A 175 0.41 -17.98 6.49
N LEU A 176 1.35 -17.63 5.65
CA LEU A 176 1.14 -16.85 4.43
C LEU A 176 0.19 -17.51 3.45
N SER A 177 0.19 -18.84 3.35
CA SER A 177 -0.74 -19.58 2.48
C SER A 177 -2.21 -19.34 2.83
N LYS A 178 -2.48 -18.88 4.06
CA LYS A 178 -3.84 -18.55 4.55
C LYS A 178 -4.13 -17.04 4.53
N ALA A 179 -3.12 -16.23 4.32
CA ALA A 179 -3.26 -14.77 4.41
C ALA A 179 -3.56 -14.09 3.07
N PHE A 180 -3.27 -14.73 1.94
CA PHE A 180 -3.32 -14.07 0.63
C PHE A 180 -4.08 -14.88 -0.39
N ASP A 181 -5.33 -14.59 -0.59
CA ASP A 181 -6.26 -15.21 -1.53
C ASP A 181 -5.73 -15.22 -2.99
N GLY A 182 -4.90 -16.22 -3.31
CA GLY A 182 -4.44 -16.45 -4.68
C GLY A 182 -3.32 -15.53 -5.18
N VAL A 183 -2.82 -14.60 -4.35
CA VAL A 183 -1.65 -13.78 -4.68
C VAL A 183 -0.38 -14.53 -4.27
N GLU A 184 0.45 -14.87 -5.27
CA GLU A 184 1.75 -15.49 -5.05
C GLU A 184 2.73 -14.50 -4.40
N ILE A 185 3.51 -14.96 -3.42
CA ILE A 185 4.66 -14.21 -2.91
C ILE A 185 5.94 -14.90 -3.35
N GLN A 186 6.75 -14.16 -4.09
CA GLN A 186 8.09 -14.59 -4.46
C GLN A 186 9.10 -13.90 -3.54
N TRP A 187 9.84 -14.70 -2.79
CA TRP A 187 10.92 -14.20 -1.95
C TRP A 187 12.17 -13.91 -2.78
N VAL A 188 12.78 -12.77 -2.52
CA VAL A 188 14.04 -12.31 -3.10
C VAL A 188 15.06 -12.20 -1.97
N ASP A 189 16.24 -12.78 -2.16
CA ASP A 189 17.32 -12.62 -1.19
C ASP A 189 17.78 -11.15 -1.17
N PRO A 190 17.79 -10.48 -0.01
CA PRO A 190 18.29 -9.11 0.09
C PRO A 190 19.67 -8.90 -0.51
N ALA A 191 20.54 -9.93 -0.49
CA ALA A 191 21.87 -9.85 -1.10
C ALA A 191 21.84 -9.59 -2.62
N VAL A 192 20.77 -9.92 -3.31
CA VAL A 192 20.59 -9.60 -4.75
C VAL A 192 19.74 -8.36 -4.98
N ASN A 193 19.35 -7.68 -3.92
CA ASN A 193 18.63 -6.41 -3.94
C ASN A 193 19.41 -5.33 -3.16
N ASP A 194 20.70 -5.24 -3.41
CA ASP A 194 21.62 -4.27 -2.82
C ASP A 194 21.61 -4.23 -1.27
N GLY A 195 21.19 -5.33 -0.64
CA GLY A 195 21.00 -5.45 0.81
C GLY A 195 19.69 -4.87 1.35
N GLU A 196 18.86 -4.33 0.48
CA GLU A 196 17.61 -3.68 0.86
C GLU A 196 16.45 -4.70 0.97
N THR A 197 15.63 -4.55 2.01
CA THR A 197 14.36 -5.28 2.17
C THR A 197 13.20 -4.49 1.58
N GLY A 198 12.07 -5.14 1.32
CA GLY A 198 10.83 -4.51 0.88
C GLY A 198 10.26 -5.05 -0.42
N LEU A 199 9.24 -4.38 -0.94
CA LEU A 199 8.65 -4.71 -2.23
C LEU A 199 9.62 -4.39 -3.36
N VAL A 200 9.90 -5.41 -4.18
CA VAL A 200 10.74 -5.31 -5.38
C VAL A 200 9.90 -5.09 -6.62
N ALA A 201 8.82 -5.88 -6.77
CA ALA A 201 7.95 -5.77 -7.92
C ALA A 201 6.53 -6.27 -7.63
N VAL A 202 5.59 -5.81 -8.46
CA VAL A 202 4.20 -6.25 -8.49
C VAL A 202 3.85 -6.75 -9.88
N HIS A 203 3.29 -7.95 -9.97
CA HIS A 203 2.83 -8.54 -11.22
C HIS A 203 1.32 -8.43 -11.33
N LEU A 204 0.85 -7.86 -12.42
CA LEU A 204 -0.55 -7.63 -12.70
C LEU A 204 -0.96 -8.39 -13.96
N ALA A 205 -1.94 -9.28 -13.85
CA ALA A 205 -2.61 -9.83 -15.02
C ALA A 205 -3.55 -8.77 -15.60
N THR A 206 -3.27 -8.35 -16.81
CA THR A 206 -4.06 -7.37 -17.58
C THR A 206 -4.69 -8.04 -18.81
N PRO A 207 -5.63 -7.40 -19.51
CA PRO A 207 -6.17 -7.91 -20.78
C PRO A 207 -5.10 -8.17 -21.85
N ASN A 208 -3.94 -7.51 -21.74
CA ASN A 208 -2.84 -7.61 -22.70
C ASN A 208 -1.70 -8.54 -22.23
N GLY A 209 -1.90 -9.29 -21.16
CA GLY A 209 -0.90 -10.18 -20.58
C GLY A 209 -0.44 -9.71 -19.19
N VAL A 210 0.55 -10.39 -18.64
CA VAL A 210 1.11 -10.06 -17.33
C VAL A 210 2.12 -8.91 -17.46
N VAL A 211 1.93 -7.88 -16.65
CA VAL A 211 2.83 -6.72 -16.55
C VAL A 211 3.55 -6.78 -15.19
N ARG A 212 4.88 -6.79 -15.21
CA ARG A 212 5.72 -6.61 -14.02
C ARG A 212 6.01 -5.12 -13.85
N LEU A 213 5.64 -4.57 -12.71
CA LEU A 213 5.96 -3.19 -12.28
C LEU A 213 7.05 -3.25 -11.21
N ASP A 214 8.13 -2.54 -11.44
CA ASP A 214 9.28 -2.34 -10.56
C ASP A 214 9.47 -0.86 -10.24
#